data_226eef5c8c9a09e063b59486b8d5aeb3
#
_entry.id   226eef5c8c9a09e063b59486b8d5aeb3
#
_cell.length_a   1.000
_cell.length_b   1.000
_cell.length_c   1.000
_cell.angle_alpha   90.00
_cell.angle_beta   90.00
_cell.angle_gamma   90.00
#
_symmetry.space_group_name_H-M   'P 1'
#
loop_
_entity.id
_entity.type
_entity.pdbx_description
1 polymer ?
#
loop_
_entity_poly.entity_id
_entity_poly.type
_entity_poly.pdbx_seq_one_letter_code
_entity_poly.pdbx_strand_id
1 'polypeptide(L)'
;MTKQIGVIADIHSNFTAFKVAVEYMLKQGIDEFFLLGDYVSDTTDTAETMEYLYSLMDTCTVKALRGNREDYMIGQRKVIRGESDSPKWIPNSASGNLLYTYERLTDRDVDFFESLPITFKYECEGYPAITCCHGSPDNTRELMQFDGTNTHEWLNRIDTDYLIAGHTHYQGSLDFNGRHYFNTGSAGIAINAPGLVQCLIIHGYTDTEEGGARWEPEFLSLPYDVDYVIDSIYEKGLMDKGLWFISNNIFTLKTGEDYTPELVNTAHDLQAKATGAPVNWPHIDEKYFAEAASILGIPDYNTRK
;
A
#
# COMPACT_ATOMS: atom_id res chain seq x y z
N MET A 1 -8.19 27.00 -16.26
CA MET A 1 -7.46 25.72 -16.45
C MET A 1 -7.97 24.77 -15.39
N THR A 2 -8.30 23.57 -15.74
CA THR A 2 -8.64 22.52 -14.78
C THR A 2 -7.36 22.08 -14.07
N LYS A 3 -7.36 22.06 -12.73
CA LYS A 3 -6.27 21.52 -11.95
C LYS A 3 -6.27 20.00 -12.02
N GLN A 4 -5.10 19.38 -12.11
CA GLN A 4 -4.97 17.92 -12.11
C GLN A 4 -3.93 17.51 -11.07
N ILE A 5 -4.20 16.44 -10.34
CA ILE A 5 -3.29 15.89 -9.33
C ILE A 5 -3.24 14.37 -9.52
N GLY A 6 -2.04 13.82 -9.63
CA GLY A 6 -1.83 12.38 -9.62
C GLY A 6 -1.84 11.84 -8.20
N VAL A 7 -2.56 10.76 -7.93
CA VAL A 7 -2.64 10.16 -6.60
C VAL A 7 -2.24 8.69 -6.68
N ILE A 8 -1.22 8.31 -5.92
CA ILE A 8 -0.63 6.98 -5.92
C ILE A 8 -0.49 6.49 -4.48
N ALA A 9 -0.89 5.26 -4.21
CA ALA A 9 -0.71 4.58 -2.93
C ALA A 9 -0.27 3.13 -3.13
N ASP A 10 0.18 2.50 -2.05
CA ASP A 10 0.40 1.05 -1.98
C ASP A 10 1.35 0.57 -3.08
N ILE A 11 2.54 1.22 -3.16
CA ILE A 11 3.58 0.94 -4.16
C ILE A 11 4.29 -0.38 -3.88
N HIS A 12 4.47 -0.73 -2.59
CA HIS A 12 5.00 -2.02 -2.15
C HIS A 12 6.33 -2.44 -2.80
N SER A 13 7.31 -1.51 -2.88
CA SER A 13 8.60 -1.75 -3.53
C SER A 13 8.51 -2.19 -5.01
N ASN A 14 7.35 -2.05 -5.65
CA ASN A 14 7.16 -2.36 -7.07
C ASN A 14 7.56 -1.16 -7.94
N PHE A 15 8.88 -0.98 -8.07
CA PHE A 15 9.45 0.11 -8.86
C PHE A 15 8.94 0.13 -10.30
N THR A 16 8.81 -1.05 -10.93
CA THR A 16 8.33 -1.18 -12.31
C THR A 16 6.92 -0.58 -12.46
N ALA A 17 6.02 -0.93 -11.57
CA ALA A 17 4.65 -0.44 -11.55
C ALA A 17 4.59 1.06 -11.20
N PHE A 18 5.31 1.48 -10.17
CA PHE A 18 5.39 2.89 -9.76
C PHE A 18 5.87 3.80 -10.88
N LYS A 19 6.92 3.37 -11.59
CA LYS A 19 7.46 4.11 -12.73
C LYS A 19 6.43 4.25 -13.86
N VAL A 20 5.67 3.19 -14.16
CA VAL A 20 4.60 3.24 -15.17
C VAL A 20 3.53 4.28 -14.80
N ALA A 21 3.06 4.30 -13.54
CA ALA A 21 2.07 5.27 -13.08
C ALA A 21 2.58 6.72 -13.22
N VAL A 22 3.76 7.01 -12.69
CA VAL A 22 4.35 8.34 -12.71
C VAL A 22 4.62 8.82 -14.14
N GLU A 23 5.27 7.98 -14.97
CA GLU A 23 5.57 8.36 -16.36
C GLU A 23 4.30 8.59 -17.19
N TYR A 24 3.23 7.82 -16.94
CA TYR A 24 1.93 8.06 -17.59
C TYR A 24 1.40 9.44 -17.22
N MET A 25 1.35 9.78 -15.94
CA MET A 25 0.83 11.06 -15.45
C MET A 25 1.68 12.25 -15.92
N LEU A 26 3.02 12.13 -15.89
CA LEU A 26 3.92 13.16 -16.41
C LEU A 26 3.70 13.42 -17.93
N LYS A 27 3.44 12.38 -18.73
CA LYS A 27 3.09 12.51 -20.16
C LYS A 27 1.74 13.22 -20.38
N GLN A 28 0.84 13.21 -19.40
CA GLN A 28 -0.40 13.99 -19.40
C GLN A 28 -0.19 15.44 -18.94
N GLY A 29 1.04 15.81 -18.55
CA GLY A 29 1.38 17.15 -18.06
C GLY A 29 1.08 17.36 -16.58
N ILE A 30 0.88 16.29 -15.82
CA ILE A 30 0.63 16.34 -14.37
C ILE A 30 1.98 16.45 -13.65
N ASP A 31 2.16 17.49 -12.84
CA ASP A 31 3.37 17.78 -12.07
C ASP A 31 3.10 17.95 -10.55
N GLU A 32 1.86 17.71 -10.12
CA GLU A 32 1.48 17.66 -8.71
C GLU A 32 1.00 16.27 -8.33
N PHE A 33 1.57 15.69 -7.24
CA PHE A 33 1.31 14.33 -6.81
C PHE A 33 0.96 14.25 -5.33
N PHE A 34 0.00 13.37 -5.00
CA PHE A 34 -0.23 12.87 -3.65
C PHE A 34 0.24 11.43 -3.56
N LEU A 35 1.15 11.15 -2.62
CA LEU A 35 1.66 9.82 -2.34
C LEU A 35 1.13 9.38 -0.97
N LEU A 36 0.27 8.36 -0.96
CA LEU A 36 -0.55 8.02 0.20
C LEU A 36 -0.04 6.79 0.98
N GLY A 37 1.28 6.62 1.05
CA GLY A 37 1.92 5.60 1.90
C GLY A 37 2.06 4.22 1.27
N ASP A 38 2.63 3.31 2.06
CA ASP A 38 3.03 1.94 1.69
C ASP A 38 3.93 1.94 0.44
N TYR A 39 5.03 2.74 0.55
CA TYR A 39 6.03 2.83 -0.52
C TYR A 39 6.84 1.55 -0.66
N VAL A 40 7.04 0.85 0.45
CA VAL A 40 7.99 -0.26 0.58
C VAL A 40 7.33 -1.55 1.03
N SER A 41 8.06 -2.66 0.96
CA SER A 41 7.71 -4.05 1.28
C SER A 41 7.03 -4.84 0.15
N ASP A 42 6.84 -6.12 0.39
CA ASP A 42 6.02 -7.07 -0.37
C ASP A 42 6.53 -7.42 -1.78
N THR A 43 7.33 -6.56 -2.43
CA THR A 43 8.15 -6.87 -3.61
C THR A 43 9.61 -6.46 -3.40
N THR A 44 10.45 -6.47 -4.46
CA THR A 44 11.90 -6.53 -4.31
C THR A 44 12.63 -5.21 -4.33
N ASP A 45 12.09 -4.19 -5.05
CA ASP A 45 12.87 -3.05 -5.52
C ASP A 45 12.79 -1.85 -4.56
N THR A 46 13.06 -2.13 -3.26
CA THR A 46 12.95 -1.14 -2.18
C THR A 46 13.83 0.08 -2.43
N ALA A 47 15.12 -0.13 -2.74
CA ALA A 47 16.07 0.97 -2.94
C ALA A 47 15.71 1.78 -4.20
N GLU A 48 15.41 1.11 -5.31
CA GLU A 48 15.04 1.74 -6.57
C GLU A 48 13.75 2.55 -6.43
N THR A 49 12.77 2.04 -5.66
CA THR A 49 11.52 2.74 -5.35
C THR A 49 11.78 4.02 -4.56
N MET A 50 12.59 3.96 -3.50
CA MET A 50 12.90 5.13 -2.67
C MET A 50 13.71 6.19 -3.45
N GLU A 51 14.72 5.79 -4.21
CA GLU A 51 15.48 6.69 -5.07
C GLU A 51 14.59 7.41 -6.09
N TYR A 52 13.66 6.68 -6.72
CA TYR A 52 12.73 7.27 -7.69
C TYR A 52 11.72 8.21 -7.03
N LEU A 53 11.24 7.86 -5.83
CA LEU A 53 10.38 8.72 -5.03
C LEU A 53 11.07 10.05 -4.70
N TYR A 54 12.32 10.02 -4.27
CA TYR A 54 13.10 11.24 -4.00
C TYR A 54 13.30 12.07 -5.29
N SER A 55 13.62 11.42 -6.42
CA SER A 55 13.74 12.11 -7.69
C SER A 55 12.44 12.78 -8.13
N LEU A 56 11.28 12.15 -7.86
CA LEU A 56 9.97 12.75 -8.12
C LEU A 56 9.75 13.98 -7.23
N MET A 57 10.12 13.91 -5.94
CA MET A 57 10.02 15.04 -5.02
C MET A 57 10.93 16.22 -5.39
N ASP A 58 12.08 15.95 -6.04
CA ASP A 58 13.01 17.00 -6.50
C ASP A 58 12.50 17.71 -7.77
N THR A 59 11.63 17.06 -8.55
CA THR A 59 11.21 17.54 -9.88
C THR A 59 9.76 17.97 -9.97
N CYS A 60 8.91 17.51 -9.06
CA CYS A 60 7.47 17.76 -9.02
C CYS A 60 7.02 18.30 -7.65
N THR A 61 5.80 18.84 -7.60
CA THR A 61 5.14 19.17 -6.34
C THR A 61 4.56 17.90 -5.72
N VAL A 62 5.12 17.43 -4.62
CA VAL A 62 4.68 16.20 -3.96
C VAL A 62 4.20 16.46 -2.55
N LYS A 63 2.99 15.99 -2.22
CA LYS A 63 2.52 15.81 -0.85
C LYS A 63 2.52 14.32 -0.54
N ALA A 64 3.17 13.96 0.57
CA ALA A 64 3.35 12.58 0.96
C ALA A 64 2.89 12.35 2.41
N LEU A 65 2.37 11.17 2.68
CA LEU A 65 2.07 10.69 4.03
C LEU A 65 2.57 9.23 4.16
N ARG A 66 2.71 8.74 5.39
CA ARG A 66 3.14 7.37 5.60
C ARG A 66 1.96 6.41 5.78
N GLY A 67 2.16 5.19 5.32
CA GLY A 67 1.27 4.06 5.53
C GLY A 67 1.72 3.15 6.68
N ASN A 68 1.08 1.99 6.81
CA ASN A 68 1.41 1.03 7.85
C ASN A 68 2.75 0.32 7.60
N ARG A 69 3.22 0.20 6.36
CA ARG A 69 4.53 -0.38 6.07
C ARG A 69 5.65 0.51 6.59
N GLU A 70 5.55 1.81 6.41
CA GLU A 70 6.50 2.77 6.98
C GLU A 70 6.48 2.73 8.52
N ASP A 71 5.29 2.63 9.15
CA ASP A 71 5.18 2.46 10.61
C ASP A 71 5.86 1.18 11.10
N TYR A 72 5.80 0.09 10.33
CA TYR A 72 6.53 -1.15 10.66
C TYR A 72 8.04 -0.97 10.60
N MET A 73 8.57 -0.28 9.57
CA MET A 73 10.01 -0.02 9.43
C MET A 73 10.53 0.87 10.57
N ILE A 74 9.78 1.92 10.93
CA ILE A 74 10.05 2.78 12.10
C ILE A 74 10.07 1.93 13.39
N GLY A 75 9.08 1.05 13.56
CA GLY A 75 8.99 0.14 14.71
C GLY A 75 10.20 -0.79 14.81
N GLN A 76 10.63 -1.40 13.70
CA GLN A 76 11.78 -2.29 13.66
C GLN A 76 13.09 -1.57 13.98
N ARG A 77 13.27 -0.32 13.52
CA ARG A 77 14.40 0.52 13.92
C ARG A 77 14.50 0.68 15.44
N LYS A 78 13.36 0.95 16.10
CA LYS A 78 13.29 1.05 17.57
C LYS A 78 13.68 -0.26 18.26
N VAL A 79 13.23 -1.41 17.73
CA VAL A 79 13.62 -2.74 18.24
C VAL A 79 15.13 -2.95 18.14
N ILE A 80 15.74 -2.62 16.98
CA ILE A 80 17.17 -2.79 16.74
C ILE A 80 18.01 -1.89 17.66
N ARG A 81 17.52 -0.67 17.94
CA ARG A 81 18.17 0.29 18.85
C ARG A 81 17.95 -0.02 20.33
N GLY A 82 17.15 -1.04 20.66
CA GLY A 82 16.80 -1.39 22.05
C GLY A 82 15.81 -0.42 22.70
N GLU A 83 15.05 0.30 21.91
CA GLU A 83 14.03 1.26 22.35
C GLU A 83 12.61 0.64 22.40
N SER A 84 12.47 -0.64 22.03
CA SER A 84 11.23 -1.40 22.05
C SER A 84 11.49 -2.86 22.38
N ASP A 85 10.60 -3.46 23.18
CA ASP A 85 10.60 -4.88 23.53
C ASP A 85 9.86 -5.77 22.50
N SER A 86 9.40 -5.20 21.40
CA SER A 86 8.76 -5.96 20.33
C SER A 86 9.74 -6.98 19.73
N PRO A 87 9.27 -8.14 19.26
CA PRO A 87 10.15 -9.16 18.73
C PRO A 87 10.85 -8.70 17.46
N LYS A 88 12.12 -9.11 17.30
CA LYS A 88 12.86 -8.92 16.04
C LYS A 88 12.25 -9.78 14.93
N TRP A 89 12.26 -9.27 13.72
CA TRP A 89 11.84 -10.04 12.56
C TRP A 89 12.85 -11.13 12.21
N ILE A 90 12.33 -12.24 11.69
CA ILE A 90 13.10 -13.42 11.29
C ILE A 90 12.72 -13.83 9.85
N PRO A 91 13.60 -14.55 9.13
CA PRO A 91 13.30 -15.01 7.78
C PRO A 91 12.29 -16.16 7.81
N ASN A 92 11.01 -15.85 7.80
CA ASN A 92 9.89 -16.77 7.76
C ASN A 92 8.67 -16.13 7.10
N SER A 93 7.60 -16.90 6.91
CA SER A 93 6.35 -16.39 6.30
C SER A 93 5.66 -15.28 7.10
N ALA A 94 5.93 -15.14 8.39
CA ALA A 94 5.28 -14.13 9.22
C ALA A 94 5.94 -12.74 9.12
N SER A 95 7.25 -12.65 8.94
CA SER A 95 8.01 -11.40 9.01
C SER A 95 9.15 -11.26 8.00
N GLY A 96 9.40 -12.30 7.21
CA GLY A 96 10.56 -12.34 6.32
C GLY A 96 10.53 -11.31 5.19
N ASN A 97 9.35 -10.96 4.67
CA ASN A 97 9.18 -9.88 3.69
C ASN A 97 9.53 -8.51 4.29
N LEU A 98 9.10 -8.25 5.53
CA LEU A 98 9.41 -7.03 6.26
C LEU A 98 10.91 -6.94 6.58
N LEU A 99 11.50 -8.07 7.00
CA LEU A 99 12.94 -8.17 7.25
C LEU A 99 13.74 -7.89 5.96
N TYR A 100 13.35 -8.52 4.84
CA TYR A 100 13.96 -8.30 3.53
C TYR A 100 13.97 -6.82 3.14
N THR A 101 12.86 -6.15 3.35
CA THR A 101 12.68 -4.73 3.06
C THR A 101 13.57 -3.88 3.96
N TYR A 102 13.53 -4.12 5.27
CA TYR A 102 14.30 -3.35 6.25
C TYR A 102 15.82 -3.43 6.02
N GLU A 103 16.33 -4.61 5.62
CA GLU A 103 17.73 -4.81 5.27
C GLU A 103 18.21 -3.99 4.05
N ARG A 104 17.28 -3.41 3.27
CA ARG A 104 17.53 -2.63 2.05
C ARG A 104 17.24 -1.15 2.21
N LEU A 105 16.69 -0.76 3.34
CA LEU A 105 16.48 0.64 3.69
C LEU A 105 17.74 1.25 4.28
N THR A 106 17.94 2.52 4.01
CA THR A 106 18.96 3.36 4.65
C THR A 106 18.38 4.11 5.85
N ASP A 107 19.23 4.69 6.70
CA ASP A 107 18.77 5.58 7.77
C ASP A 107 17.99 6.78 7.20
N ARG A 108 18.40 7.31 6.03
CA ARG A 108 17.68 8.39 5.33
C ARG A 108 16.21 8.01 5.05
N ASP A 109 15.98 6.78 4.62
CA ASP A 109 14.64 6.33 4.28
C ASP A 109 13.74 6.24 5.52
N VAL A 110 14.26 5.68 6.61
CA VAL A 110 13.49 5.57 7.86
C VAL A 110 13.30 6.94 8.52
N ASP A 111 14.29 7.85 8.44
CA ASP A 111 14.14 9.24 8.88
C ASP A 111 13.07 9.98 8.06
N PHE A 112 13.04 9.75 6.76
CA PHE A 112 11.98 10.27 5.88
C PHE A 112 10.61 9.76 6.32
N PHE A 113 10.44 8.46 6.55
CA PHE A 113 9.18 7.89 7.03
C PHE A 113 8.73 8.51 8.36
N GLU A 114 9.64 8.71 9.32
CA GLU A 114 9.32 9.37 10.60
C GLU A 114 8.88 10.82 10.43
N SER A 115 9.37 11.51 9.41
CA SER A 115 9.01 12.91 9.13
C SER A 115 7.62 13.06 8.52
N LEU A 116 7.05 11.99 7.94
CA LEU A 116 5.78 12.04 7.24
C LEU A 116 4.59 12.03 8.22
N PRO A 117 3.52 12.83 7.95
CA PRO A 117 2.27 12.72 8.67
C PRO A 117 1.53 11.41 8.28
N ILE A 118 0.51 11.01 9.04
CA ILE A 118 -0.42 9.92 8.68
C ILE A 118 -1.63 10.43 7.90
N THR A 119 -1.86 11.75 7.95
CA THR A 119 -2.95 12.44 7.27
C THR A 119 -2.53 13.85 6.93
N PHE A 120 -3.04 14.39 5.83
CA PHE A 120 -2.94 15.82 5.54
C PHE A 120 -4.24 16.34 4.93
N LYS A 121 -4.47 17.64 5.14
CA LYS A 121 -5.53 18.38 4.45
C LYS A 121 -4.92 19.15 3.29
N TYR A 122 -5.53 19.04 2.12
CA TYR A 122 -5.17 19.83 0.96
C TYR A 122 -6.21 20.93 0.74
N GLU A 123 -5.72 22.16 0.69
CA GLU A 123 -6.51 23.35 0.43
C GLU A 123 -5.93 24.08 -0.78
N CYS A 124 -6.78 24.39 -1.74
CA CYS A 124 -6.43 25.14 -2.93
C CYS A 124 -7.55 26.13 -3.25
N GLU A 125 -7.18 27.38 -3.48
CA GLU A 125 -8.14 28.45 -3.73
C GLU A 125 -9.05 28.12 -4.94
N GLY A 126 -10.35 28.24 -4.74
CA GLY A 126 -11.36 27.92 -5.76
C GLY A 126 -11.78 26.46 -5.86
N TYR A 127 -11.24 25.57 -5.01
CA TYR A 127 -11.58 24.14 -4.99
C TYR A 127 -11.99 23.68 -3.59
N PRO A 128 -12.87 22.67 -3.49
CA PRO A 128 -13.18 22.05 -2.20
C PRO A 128 -11.93 21.43 -1.56
N ALA A 129 -11.84 21.49 -0.24
CA ALA A 129 -10.75 20.90 0.48
C ALA A 129 -10.82 19.34 0.46
N ILE A 130 -9.64 18.70 0.50
CA ILE A 130 -9.51 17.23 0.48
C ILE A 130 -8.77 16.80 1.74
N THR A 131 -9.27 15.79 2.43
CA THR A 131 -8.52 15.03 3.42
C THR A 131 -7.86 13.83 2.74
N CYS A 132 -6.57 13.62 2.97
CA CYS A 132 -5.83 12.46 2.47
C CYS A 132 -5.26 11.67 3.66
N CYS A 133 -5.35 10.35 3.61
CA CYS A 133 -4.77 9.41 4.57
C CYS A 133 -4.34 8.13 3.86
N HIS A 134 -3.67 7.21 4.60
CA HIS A 134 -3.40 5.88 4.05
C HIS A 134 -4.57 4.94 4.36
N GLY A 135 -4.78 4.57 5.61
CA GLY A 135 -5.95 3.82 6.10
C GLY A 135 -7.09 4.78 6.41
N SER A 136 -7.21 5.21 7.67
CA SER A 136 -8.12 6.29 8.06
C SER A 136 -7.34 7.54 8.50
N PRO A 137 -8.03 8.68 8.72
CA PRO A 137 -7.36 9.90 9.19
C PRO A 137 -6.58 9.77 10.51
N ASP A 138 -6.94 8.83 11.38
CA ASP A 138 -6.31 8.63 12.69
C ASP A 138 -5.45 7.34 12.77
N ASN A 139 -5.55 6.42 11.78
CA ASN A 139 -4.94 5.11 11.89
C ASN A 139 -4.53 4.56 10.51
N THR A 140 -3.23 4.35 10.32
CA THR A 140 -2.67 3.80 9.07
C THR A 140 -3.12 2.37 8.76
N ARG A 141 -3.68 1.64 9.73
CA ARG A 141 -4.08 0.22 9.60
C ARG A 141 -5.58 0.01 9.52
N GLU A 142 -6.37 1.07 9.63
CA GLU A 142 -7.82 0.95 9.59
C GLU A 142 -8.31 0.78 8.15
N LEU A 143 -8.97 -0.34 7.87
CA LEU A 143 -9.54 -0.63 6.56
C LEU A 143 -10.81 0.19 6.34
N MET A 144 -10.81 1.09 5.37
CA MET A 144 -11.97 1.87 4.96
C MET A 144 -12.60 1.25 3.71
N GLN A 145 -13.40 0.20 3.90
CA GLN A 145 -14.12 -0.44 2.80
C GLN A 145 -15.36 0.38 2.39
N PHE A 146 -15.79 0.31 1.12
CA PHE A 146 -16.87 1.12 0.59
C PHE A 146 -18.23 0.89 1.30
N ASP A 147 -18.47 -0.33 1.79
CA ASP A 147 -19.67 -0.69 2.56
C ASP A 147 -19.44 -0.71 4.08
N GLY A 148 -18.24 -0.29 4.53
CA GLY A 148 -17.85 -0.32 5.93
C GLY A 148 -18.55 0.75 6.76
N THR A 149 -19.06 0.37 7.94
CA THR A 149 -19.66 1.32 8.89
C THR A 149 -18.68 2.41 9.31
N ASN A 150 -17.41 2.05 9.53
CA ASN A 150 -16.36 2.99 9.90
C ASN A 150 -16.08 4.01 8.77
N THR A 151 -16.18 3.61 7.52
CA THR A 151 -16.03 4.54 6.37
C THR A 151 -17.13 5.61 6.41
N HIS A 152 -18.37 5.22 6.66
CA HIS A 152 -19.49 6.15 6.82
C HIS A 152 -19.32 7.07 8.05
N GLU A 153 -18.81 6.53 9.16
CA GLU A 153 -18.50 7.32 10.35
C GLU A 153 -17.42 8.37 10.09
N TRP A 154 -16.36 8.01 9.38
CA TRP A 154 -15.31 8.94 8.97
C TRP A 154 -15.84 10.02 8.05
N LEU A 155 -16.62 9.67 7.02
CA LEU A 155 -17.23 10.65 6.12
C LEU A 155 -18.15 11.63 6.84
N ASN A 156 -18.79 11.24 7.93
CA ASN A 156 -19.56 12.17 8.77
C ASN A 156 -18.69 13.06 9.68
N ARG A 157 -17.46 12.64 10.02
CA ARG A 157 -16.58 13.33 10.99
C ARG A 157 -15.59 14.30 10.36
N ILE A 158 -15.12 14.03 9.13
CA ILE A 158 -14.17 14.93 8.44
C ILE A 158 -14.80 16.30 8.19
N ASP A 159 -13.97 17.34 8.18
CA ASP A 159 -14.37 18.73 7.92
C ASP A 159 -14.22 19.14 6.44
N THR A 160 -13.90 18.18 5.57
CA THR A 160 -13.74 18.36 4.11
C THR A 160 -14.83 17.63 3.35
N ASP A 161 -15.06 18.00 2.08
CA ASP A 161 -16.05 17.34 1.23
C ASP A 161 -15.50 16.06 0.60
N TYR A 162 -14.17 15.93 0.51
CA TYR A 162 -13.47 14.82 -0.13
C TYR A 162 -12.52 14.13 0.84
N LEU A 163 -12.48 12.79 0.76
CA LEU A 163 -11.55 11.91 1.43
C LEU A 163 -10.89 11.00 0.40
N ILE A 164 -9.57 10.96 0.37
CA ILE A 164 -8.82 10.05 -0.52
C ILE A 164 -7.90 9.17 0.32
N ALA A 165 -7.96 7.85 0.07
CA ALA A 165 -7.14 6.87 0.79
C ALA A 165 -6.60 5.76 -0.11
N GLY A 166 -5.75 4.91 0.47
CA GLY A 166 -5.21 3.66 -0.09
C GLY A 166 -5.55 2.46 0.80
N HIS A 167 -4.55 1.66 1.15
CA HIS A 167 -4.53 0.58 2.13
C HIS A 167 -5.39 -0.65 1.82
N THR A 168 -6.61 -0.47 1.32
CA THR A 168 -7.50 -1.60 1.02
C THR A 168 -7.15 -2.31 -0.27
N HIS A 169 -6.36 -1.68 -1.16
CA HIS A 169 -6.03 -2.12 -2.51
C HIS A 169 -7.25 -2.27 -3.45
N TYR A 170 -8.44 -1.86 -3.02
CA TYR A 170 -9.65 -1.84 -3.84
C TYR A 170 -9.89 -0.45 -4.40
N GLN A 171 -9.76 -0.31 -5.74
CA GLN A 171 -9.99 0.96 -6.41
C GLN A 171 -11.49 1.27 -6.54
N GLY A 172 -11.89 2.51 -6.25
CA GLY A 172 -13.27 2.94 -6.45
C GLY A 172 -13.65 4.20 -5.70
N SER A 173 -14.94 4.48 -5.67
CA SER A 173 -15.53 5.65 -5.02
C SER A 173 -16.82 5.33 -4.27
N LEU A 174 -17.11 6.16 -3.27
CA LEU A 174 -18.35 6.14 -2.51
C LEU A 174 -18.83 7.58 -2.29
N ASP A 175 -20.10 7.83 -2.60
CA ASP A 175 -20.79 9.06 -2.23
C ASP A 175 -21.69 8.81 -1.01
N PHE A 176 -21.50 9.59 0.04
CA PHE A 176 -22.25 9.43 1.28
C PHE A 176 -22.52 10.77 1.95
N ASN A 177 -23.79 11.13 2.14
CA ASN A 177 -24.24 12.36 2.82
C ASN A 177 -23.58 13.64 2.24
N GLY A 178 -23.40 13.72 0.92
CA GLY A 178 -22.76 14.87 0.26
C GLY A 178 -21.24 14.92 0.43
N ARG A 179 -20.62 13.84 0.92
CA ARG A 179 -19.18 13.63 0.96
C ARG A 179 -18.77 12.59 -0.07
N HIS A 180 -17.53 12.70 -0.54
CA HIS A 180 -16.97 11.85 -1.59
C HIS A 180 -15.73 11.13 -1.04
N TYR A 181 -15.72 9.81 -1.13
CA TYR A 181 -14.56 8.98 -0.78
C TYR A 181 -14.01 8.33 -2.05
N PHE A 182 -12.69 8.45 -2.25
CA PHE A 182 -11.97 7.79 -3.33
C PHE A 182 -10.88 6.91 -2.74
N ASN A 183 -10.81 5.66 -3.18
CA ASN A 183 -9.66 4.80 -2.93
C ASN A 183 -8.89 4.58 -4.23
N THR A 184 -7.57 4.82 -4.19
CA THR A 184 -6.73 4.76 -5.39
C THR A 184 -6.56 3.34 -5.93
N GLY A 185 -6.88 2.30 -5.13
CA GLY A 185 -6.36 0.97 -5.33
C GLY A 185 -4.88 0.90 -4.99
N SER A 186 -4.18 -0.13 -5.42
CA SER A 186 -2.76 -0.32 -5.20
C SER A 186 -1.95 -0.17 -6.48
N ALA A 187 -0.87 0.62 -6.41
CA ALA A 187 0.05 0.72 -7.53
C ALA A 187 0.92 -0.54 -7.68
N GLY A 188 1.28 -1.19 -6.57
CA GLY A 188 2.22 -2.31 -6.56
C GLY A 188 1.60 -3.70 -6.58
N ILE A 189 0.50 -3.89 -5.84
CA ILE A 189 -0.18 -5.19 -5.66
C ILE A 189 -1.69 -4.95 -5.71
N ALA A 190 -2.23 -4.74 -6.91
CA ALA A 190 -3.64 -4.43 -7.10
C ALA A 190 -4.53 -5.66 -6.90
N ILE A 191 -5.61 -5.52 -6.13
CA ILE A 191 -6.66 -6.54 -5.96
C ILE A 191 -7.71 -6.35 -7.07
N ASN A 192 -8.24 -7.46 -7.60
CA ASN A 192 -9.18 -7.52 -8.74
C ASN A 192 -8.65 -6.92 -10.06
N ALA A 193 -7.32 -6.66 -10.15
CA ALA A 193 -6.69 -6.10 -11.34
C ALA A 193 -5.29 -6.71 -11.57
N PRO A 194 -5.20 -8.01 -11.87
CA PRO A 194 -3.91 -8.71 -12.00
C PRO A 194 -3.06 -8.10 -13.12
N GLY A 195 -1.77 -7.87 -12.82
CA GLY A 195 -0.82 -7.29 -13.78
C GLY A 195 -1.07 -5.83 -14.15
N LEU A 196 -1.90 -5.11 -13.38
CA LEU A 196 -2.20 -3.71 -13.61
C LEU A 196 -1.78 -2.84 -12.42
N VAL A 197 -1.28 -1.65 -12.72
CA VAL A 197 -1.09 -0.56 -11.76
C VAL A 197 -2.42 0.14 -11.57
N GLN A 198 -2.91 0.22 -10.34
CA GLN A 198 -4.05 1.08 -10.03
C GLN A 198 -3.58 2.38 -9.40
N CYS A 199 -4.07 3.50 -9.93
CA CYS A 199 -3.82 4.84 -9.42
C CYS A 199 -4.96 5.77 -9.85
N LEU A 200 -4.90 7.06 -9.44
CA LEU A 200 -5.99 8.00 -9.63
C LEU A 200 -5.44 9.33 -10.13
N ILE A 201 -6.14 9.95 -11.08
CA ILE A 201 -6.01 11.38 -11.35
C ILE A 201 -7.28 12.06 -10.84
N ILE A 202 -7.13 13.12 -10.04
CA ILE A 202 -8.26 13.97 -9.68
C ILE A 202 -8.25 15.23 -10.54
N HIS A 203 -9.39 15.51 -11.17
CA HIS A 203 -9.61 16.69 -12.01
C HIS A 203 -10.41 17.72 -11.22
N GLY A 204 -9.81 18.89 -10.97
CA GLY A 204 -10.44 19.99 -10.28
C GLY A 204 -11.18 20.92 -11.26
N TYR A 205 -12.43 21.21 -10.99
CA TYR A 205 -13.25 22.16 -11.70
C TYR A 205 -13.58 23.32 -10.77
N THR A 206 -13.34 24.55 -11.21
CA THR A 206 -13.84 25.76 -10.56
C THR A 206 -15.27 26.00 -10.97
N ASP A 207 -16.01 26.82 -10.21
CA ASP A 207 -17.41 27.10 -10.44
C ASP A 207 -17.69 27.34 -11.94
N THR A 208 -18.51 26.48 -12.51
CA THR A 208 -19.05 26.59 -13.84
C THR A 208 -20.56 26.72 -13.71
N GLU A 209 -21.24 27.23 -14.71
CA GLU A 209 -22.70 27.39 -14.71
C GLU A 209 -23.47 26.09 -14.38
N GLU A 210 -22.77 24.96 -14.29
CA GLU A 210 -23.31 23.63 -13.97
C GLU A 210 -22.52 23.00 -12.78
N GLY A 211 -22.97 23.21 -11.54
CA GLY A 211 -22.68 22.32 -10.43
C GLY A 211 -21.62 22.73 -9.40
N GLY A 212 -21.03 23.92 -9.47
CA GLY A 212 -20.08 24.41 -8.46
C GLY A 212 -18.67 23.82 -8.59
N ALA A 213 -17.77 24.30 -7.73
CA ALA A 213 -16.39 23.79 -7.66
C ALA A 213 -16.37 22.35 -7.12
N ARG A 214 -15.61 21.46 -7.77
CA ARG A 214 -15.59 20.03 -7.43
C ARG A 214 -14.33 19.35 -7.91
N TRP A 215 -14.09 18.13 -7.38
CA TRP A 215 -13.10 17.17 -7.88
C TRP A 215 -13.79 15.97 -8.49
N GLU A 216 -13.33 15.53 -9.66
CA GLU A 216 -13.79 14.31 -10.32
C GLU A 216 -12.65 13.30 -10.43
N PRO A 217 -12.88 12.02 -10.08
CA PRO A 217 -11.85 10.98 -10.17
C PRO A 217 -11.76 10.41 -11.59
N GLU A 218 -10.54 10.23 -12.09
CA GLU A 218 -10.22 9.37 -13.22
C GLU A 218 -9.41 8.18 -12.69
N PHE A 219 -10.05 7.02 -12.57
CA PHE A 219 -9.42 5.79 -12.12
C PHE A 219 -8.62 5.16 -13.25
N LEU A 220 -7.34 4.91 -13.00
CA LEU A 220 -6.42 4.33 -13.97
C LEU A 220 -6.09 2.89 -13.61
N SER A 221 -6.03 2.03 -14.63
CA SER A 221 -5.50 0.67 -14.54
C SER A 221 -4.55 0.46 -15.72
N LEU A 222 -3.25 0.51 -15.47
CA LEU A 222 -2.20 0.54 -16.49
C LEU A 222 -1.41 -0.78 -16.51
N PRO A 223 -1.15 -1.38 -17.67
CA PRO A 223 -0.34 -2.60 -17.73
C PRO A 223 1.13 -2.32 -17.41
N TYR A 224 1.78 -3.25 -16.70
CA TYR A 224 3.21 -3.25 -16.47
C TYR A 224 3.79 -4.65 -16.62
N ASP A 225 5.11 -4.79 -16.59
CA ASP A 225 5.79 -6.08 -16.71
C ASP A 225 5.74 -6.85 -15.36
N VAL A 226 4.62 -7.52 -15.12
CA VAL A 226 4.40 -8.32 -13.91
C VAL A 226 5.30 -9.54 -13.85
N ASP A 227 5.64 -10.13 -15.01
CA ASP A 227 6.52 -11.29 -15.06
C ASP A 227 7.94 -10.92 -14.62
N TYR A 228 8.44 -9.75 -15.02
CA TYR A 228 9.71 -9.22 -14.50
C TYR A 228 9.70 -9.07 -12.99
N VAL A 229 8.62 -8.54 -12.41
CA VAL A 229 8.49 -8.38 -10.95
C VAL A 229 8.48 -9.75 -10.25
N ILE A 230 7.75 -10.73 -10.79
CA ILE A 230 7.73 -12.08 -10.24
C ILE A 230 9.10 -12.75 -10.36
N ASP A 231 9.79 -12.62 -11.48
CA ASP A 231 11.15 -13.15 -11.66
C ASP A 231 12.12 -12.54 -10.67
N SER A 232 12.04 -11.23 -10.42
CA SER A 232 12.89 -10.52 -9.46
C SER A 232 12.71 -11.03 -8.02
N ILE A 233 11.52 -11.51 -7.64
CA ILE A 233 11.25 -12.10 -6.32
C ILE A 233 12.17 -13.29 -6.06
N TYR A 234 12.41 -14.13 -7.06
CA TYR A 234 13.37 -15.24 -6.94
C TYR A 234 14.81 -14.78 -7.06
N GLU A 235 15.12 -13.98 -8.06
CA GLU A 235 16.50 -13.56 -8.38
C GLU A 235 17.13 -12.71 -7.28
N LYS A 236 16.34 -11.86 -6.60
CA LYS A 236 16.80 -10.99 -5.51
C LYS A 236 16.63 -11.63 -4.12
N GLY A 237 16.14 -12.87 -4.03
CA GLY A 237 16.06 -13.68 -2.81
C GLY A 237 14.95 -13.29 -1.83
N LEU A 238 13.90 -12.59 -2.28
CA LEU A 238 12.74 -12.29 -1.43
C LEU A 238 11.94 -13.56 -1.11
N MET A 239 11.83 -14.48 -2.07
CA MET A 239 11.18 -15.77 -1.85
C MET A 239 11.81 -16.54 -0.69
N ASP A 240 13.14 -16.59 -0.61
CA ASP A 240 13.87 -17.29 0.44
C ASP A 240 13.66 -16.70 1.86
N LYS A 241 13.25 -15.45 1.93
CA LYS A 241 12.95 -14.74 3.17
C LYS A 241 11.49 -14.83 3.60
N GLY A 242 10.57 -14.65 2.66
CA GLY A 242 9.14 -14.47 2.96
C GLY A 242 8.25 -15.67 2.66
N LEU A 243 8.78 -16.71 2.01
CA LEU A 243 8.17 -18.03 1.81
C LEU A 243 6.67 -17.99 1.40
N TRP A 244 5.78 -18.52 2.22
CA TRP A 244 4.35 -18.60 1.90
C TRP A 244 3.65 -17.24 1.82
N PHE A 245 4.12 -16.23 2.57
CA PHE A 245 3.62 -14.87 2.40
C PHE A 245 3.91 -14.36 0.98
N ILE A 246 5.11 -14.60 0.49
CA ILE A 246 5.50 -14.21 -0.88
C ILE A 246 4.82 -15.09 -1.93
N SER A 247 4.54 -16.36 -1.63
CA SER A 247 3.69 -17.19 -2.50
C SER A 247 2.30 -16.57 -2.68
N ASN A 248 1.69 -16.04 -1.60
CA ASN A 248 0.43 -15.31 -1.71
C ASN A 248 0.59 -14.01 -2.53
N ASN A 249 1.67 -13.25 -2.35
CA ASN A 249 1.89 -12.05 -3.17
C ASN A 249 2.01 -12.38 -4.67
N ILE A 250 2.74 -13.45 -5.03
CA ILE A 250 2.80 -13.91 -6.43
C ILE A 250 1.40 -14.34 -6.92
N PHE A 251 0.63 -15.01 -6.07
CA PHE A 251 -0.75 -15.38 -6.39
C PHE A 251 -1.60 -14.16 -6.67
N THR A 252 -1.52 -13.13 -5.80
CA THR A 252 -2.24 -11.86 -5.98
C THR A 252 -1.82 -11.14 -7.27
N LEU A 253 -0.51 -11.05 -7.55
CA LEU A 253 -0.01 -10.44 -8.80
C LEU A 253 -0.54 -11.14 -10.06
N LYS A 254 -0.77 -12.46 -10.01
CA LYS A 254 -1.25 -13.27 -11.13
C LYS A 254 -2.76 -13.31 -11.27
N THR A 255 -3.50 -13.24 -10.17
CA THR A 255 -4.94 -13.51 -10.15
C THR A 255 -5.78 -12.31 -9.74
N GLY A 256 -5.19 -11.36 -9.02
CA GLY A 256 -5.91 -10.27 -8.34
C GLY A 256 -6.63 -10.71 -7.07
N GLU A 257 -6.46 -11.96 -6.61
CA GLU A 257 -7.02 -12.46 -5.35
C GLU A 257 -5.97 -12.36 -4.25
N ASP A 258 -6.33 -11.82 -3.09
CA ASP A 258 -5.45 -11.69 -1.93
C ASP A 258 -6.03 -12.42 -0.71
N TYR A 259 -5.20 -13.24 -0.09
CA TYR A 259 -5.51 -13.98 1.13
C TYR A 259 -4.53 -13.66 2.26
N THR A 260 -3.87 -12.51 2.23
CA THR A 260 -2.85 -12.13 3.23
C THR A 260 -3.37 -12.21 4.67
N PRO A 261 -4.51 -11.61 5.04
CA PRO A 261 -5.03 -11.72 6.40
C PRO A 261 -5.43 -13.15 6.76
N GLU A 262 -6.09 -13.86 5.86
CA GLU A 262 -6.56 -15.24 6.06
C GLU A 262 -5.39 -16.20 6.21
N LEU A 263 -4.34 -16.06 5.41
CA LEU A 263 -3.14 -16.89 5.48
C LEU A 263 -2.47 -16.80 6.86
N VAL A 264 -2.22 -15.60 7.32
CA VAL A 264 -1.56 -15.36 8.61
C VAL A 264 -2.44 -15.80 9.78
N ASN A 265 -3.73 -15.46 9.78
CA ASN A 265 -4.66 -15.83 10.84
C ASN A 265 -4.88 -17.35 10.89
N THR A 266 -5.06 -18.01 9.74
CA THR A 266 -5.24 -19.47 9.69
C THR A 266 -3.99 -20.19 10.18
N ALA A 267 -2.79 -19.77 9.78
CA ALA A 267 -1.54 -20.36 10.24
C ALA A 267 -1.36 -20.20 11.77
N HIS A 268 -1.68 -19.01 12.30
CA HIS A 268 -1.67 -18.74 13.73
C HIS A 268 -2.64 -19.66 14.49
N ASP A 269 -3.88 -19.78 14.03
CA ASP A 269 -4.92 -20.58 14.69
C ASP A 269 -4.62 -22.09 14.64
N LEU A 270 -4.06 -22.58 13.52
CA LEU A 270 -3.61 -23.96 13.38
C LEU A 270 -2.52 -24.28 14.41
N GLN A 271 -1.51 -23.41 14.57
CA GLN A 271 -0.46 -23.58 15.55
C GLN A 271 -1.01 -23.52 16.98
N ALA A 272 -1.83 -22.52 17.31
CA ALA A 272 -2.44 -22.40 18.63
C ALA A 272 -3.24 -23.64 19.02
N LYS A 273 -4.03 -24.17 18.11
CA LYS A 273 -4.81 -25.40 18.29
C LYS A 273 -3.92 -26.63 18.48
N ALA A 274 -2.85 -26.76 17.70
CA ALA A 274 -1.97 -27.92 17.76
C ALA A 274 -1.09 -27.96 19.01
N THR A 275 -0.67 -26.79 19.50
CA THR A 275 0.24 -26.69 20.67
C THR A 275 -0.49 -26.50 21.98
N GLY A 276 -1.74 -26.05 21.96
CA GLY A 276 -2.51 -25.68 23.15
C GLY A 276 -1.94 -24.47 23.89
N ALA A 277 -1.08 -23.68 23.25
CA ALA A 277 -0.36 -22.56 23.84
C ALA A 277 -0.56 -21.27 23.00
N PRO A 278 -0.42 -20.07 23.60
CA PRO A 278 -0.40 -18.83 22.86
C PRO A 278 0.71 -18.82 21.82
N VAL A 279 0.40 -18.32 20.62
CA VAL A 279 1.37 -18.14 19.54
C VAL A 279 1.84 -16.70 19.54
N ASN A 280 3.17 -16.50 19.61
CA ASN A 280 3.76 -15.18 19.61
C ASN A 280 4.31 -14.87 18.21
N TRP A 281 3.73 -13.88 17.55
CA TRP A 281 4.30 -13.35 16.32
C TRP A 281 5.73 -12.83 16.55
N PRO A 282 6.70 -13.09 15.68
CA PRO A 282 6.58 -13.75 14.36
C PRO A 282 6.83 -15.28 14.38
N HIS A 283 6.80 -15.94 15.52
CA HIS A 283 7.19 -17.34 15.71
C HIS A 283 6.04 -18.31 15.36
N ILE A 284 5.61 -18.29 14.12
CA ILE A 284 4.69 -19.25 13.53
C ILE A 284 5.50 -20.21 12.66
N ASP A 285 5.38 -21.52 12.91
CA ASP A 285 6.12 -22.53 12.15
C ASP A 285 5.63 -22.64 10.70
N GLU A 286 6.55 -22.78 9.75
CA GLU A 286 6.26 -22.86 8.31
C GLU A 286 5.27 -23.96 7.92
N LYS A 287 5.23 -25.07 8.64
CA LYS A 287 4.27 -26.15 8.38
C LYS A 287 2.80 -25.69 8.49
N TYR A 288 2.52 -24.72 9.39
CA TYR A 288 1.16 -24.17 9.56
C TYR A 288 0.83 -23.14 8.46
N PHE A 289 1.83 -22.42 7.96
CA PHE A 289 1.66 -21.63 6.76
C PHE A 289 1.43 -22.49 5.52
N ALA A 290 2.14 -23.60 5.38
CA ALA A 290 1.92 -24.57 4.29
C ALA A 290 0.50 -25.16 4.34
N GLU A 291 0.03 -25.53 5.54
CA GLU A 291 -1.32 -26.05 5.74
C GLU A 291 -2.38 -24.97 5.45
N ALA A 292 -2.18 -23.74 5.96
CA ALA A 292 -3.06 -22.60 5.69
C ALA A 292 -3.15 -22.28 4.19
N ALA A 293 -2.01 -22.22 3.50
CA ALA A 293 -1.96 -22.02 2.05
C ALA A 293 -2.73 -23.10 1.29
N SER A 294 -2.59 -24.37 1.70
CA SER A 294 -3.35 -25.49 1.12
C SER A 294 -4.86 -25.35 1.33
N ILE A 295 -5.29 -24.91 2.52
CA ILE A 295 -6.71 -24.68 2.83
C ILE A 295 -7.28 -23.55 1.96
N LEU A 296 -6.50 -22.49 1.74
CA LEU A 296 -6.90 -21.30 0.98
C LEU A 296 -6.72 -21.46 -0.54
N GLY A 297 -6.13 -22.56 -0.99
CA GLY A 297 -5.86 -22.81 -2.41
C GLY A 297 -4.72 -21.97 -2.99
N ILE A 298 -3.84 -21.42 -2.14
CA ILE A 298 -2.64 -20.70 -2.58
C ILE A 298 -1.61 -21.70 -3.09
N PRO A 299 -1.16 -21.60 -4.36
CA PRO A 299 -0.15 -22.50 -4.91
C PRO A 299 1.20 -22.38 -4.21
N ASP A 300 1.95 -23.47 -4.20
CA ASP A 300 3.34 -23.46 -3.73
C ASP A 300 4.26 -22.84 -4.79
N TYR A 301 4.65 -21.59 -4.57
CA TYR A 301 5.63 -20.87 -5.37
C TYR A 301 7.03 -20.87 -4.75
N ASN A 302 7.25 -21.54 -3.60
CA ASN A 302 8.56 -21.60 -2.94
C ASN A 302 9.64 -22.28 -3.81
N THR A 303 9.24 -23.10 -4.75
CA THR A 303 10.13 -23.70 -5.74
C THR A 303 9.72 -23.26 -7.14
N ARG A 304 10.66 -22.63 -7.86
CA ARG A 304 10.47 -22.36 -9.30
C ARG A 304 10.43 -23.69 -10.05
N LYS A 305 9.30 -24.02 -10.67
CA LYS A 305 9.17 -25.23 -11.52
C LYS A 305 9.58 -24.91 -12.94
#